data_7c31bef37e53a9c5c111f3511603e4ba
#
_entry.id   7c31bef37e53a9c5c111f3511603e4ba
#
_cell.length_a   1.000
_cell.length_b   1.000
_cell.length_c   1.000
_cell.angle_alpha   90.00
_cell.angle_beta   90.00
_cell.angle_gamma   90.00
#
_symmetry.space_group_name_H-M   'P 1'
#
loop_
_entity.id
_entity.type
_entity.pdbx_description
1 polymer ?
#
loop_
_entity_poly.entity_id
_entity_poly.type
_entity_poly.pdbx_seq_one_letter_code
_entity_poly.pdbx_strand_id
1 'polypeptide(L)'
;MYDEALLQELTELENTVRFDSFDFNDAYVLGSALRAAGEKAPKPIAVRIVLDGMILYQSFLPGTDATNNNWMDKKQRTVQLTGTTSLRAAVERELYGAKAPWQRDEEHYAFCGGGFPLYVDGQFRGAAIISGLPHLKDHALLCETVKDYWESKK
;
A
#
# COMPACT_ATOMS: atom_id res chain seq x y z
N MET A 1 11.73 -7.76 -16.65
CA MET A 1 10.73 -8.35 -15.77
C MET A 1 9.49 -7.47 -15.65
N TYR A 2 9.61 -6.24 -15.10
CA TYR A 2 8.53 -5.28 -15.22
C TYR A 2 8.60 -4.56 -16.57
N ASP A 3 7.48 -4.04 -17.04
CA ASP A 3 7.40 -3.33 -18.32
C ASP A 3 6.62 -2.01 -18.20
N GLU A 4 6.64 -1.24 -19.28
CA GLU A 4 5.92 0.05 -19.33
C GLU A 4 4.42 -0.13 -19.20
N ALA A 5 3.87 -1.26 -19.66
CA ALA A 5 2.44 -1.53 -19.55
C ALA A 5 2.01 -1.65 -18.09
N LEU A 6 2.82 -2.31 -17.25
CA LEU A 6 2.56 -2.38 -15.81
C LEU A 6 2.64 -0.99 -15.17
N LEU A 7 3.64 -0.20 -15.54
CA LEU A 7 3.76 1.16 -15.02
C LEU A 7 2.53 2.01 -15.35
N GLN A 8 2.03 1.92 -16.57
CA GLN A 8 0.82 2.62 -16.99
C GLN A 8 -0.40 2.14 -16.20
N GLU A 9 -0.54 0.83 -16.02
CA GLU A 9 -1.63 0.24 -15.26
C GLU A 9 -1.64 0.76 -13.80
N LEU A 10 -0.49 0.77 -13.15
CA LEU A 10 -0.35 1.28 -11.78
C LEU A 10 -0.69 2.78 -11.70
N THR A 11 -0.22 3.56 -12.66
CA THR A 11 -0.49 5.00 -12.72
C THR A 11 -2.00 5.27 -12.88
N GLU A 12 -2.67 4.53 -13.76
CA GLU A 12 -4.10 4.66 -13.97
C GLU A 12 -4.90 4.27 -12.72
N LEU A 13 -4.49 3.20 -12.04
CA LEU A 13 -5.12 2.76 -10.80
C LEU A 13 -5.01 3.85 -9.72
N GLU A 14 -3.82 4.39 -9.53
CA GLU A 14 -3.56 5.45 -8.54
C GLU A 14 -4.33 6.74 -8.84
N ASN A 15 -4.53 7.05 -10.11
CA ASN A 15 -5.28 8.24 -10.53
C ASN A 15 -6.79 8.04 -10.46
N THR A 16 -7.25 6.80 -10.51
CA THR A 16 -8.68 6.47 -10.48
C THR A 16 -9.20 6.33 -9.05
N VAL A 17 -8.50 5.58 -8.22
CA VAL A 17 -8.95 5.27 -6.85
C VAL A 17 -8.53 6.38 -5.91
N ARG A 18 -9.35 7.43 -5.88
CA ARG A 18 -9.14 8.62 -5.05
C ARG A 18 -10.44 8.95 -4.33
N PHE A 19 -10.34 9.17 -3.03
CA PHE A 19 -11.49 9.41 -2.17
C PHE A 19 -11.90 10.88 -2.19
N ASP A 20 -13.20 11.15 -2.20
CA ASP A 20 -13.73 12.51 -1.99
C ASP A 20 -13.63 12.89 -0.53
N SER A 21 -13.84 11.93 0.36
CA SER A 21 -13.71 12.10 1.80
C SER A 21 -13.18 10.81 2.42
N PHE A 22 -12.42 10.92 3.48
CA PHE A 22 -11.88 9.77 4.21
C PHE A 22 -11.59 10.22 5.64
N ASP A 23 -12.37 9.71 6.60
CA ASP A 23 -12.20 10.05 8.01
C ASP A 23 -11.70 8.85 8.82
N PHE A 24 -11.69 8.99 10.14
CA PHE A 24 -11.21 7.92 11.04
C PHE A 24 -12.10 6.68 10.98
N ASN A 25 -13.40 6.85 10.71
CA ASN A 25 -14.30 5.71 10.53
C ASN A 25 -13.99 4.95 9.24
N ASP A 26 -13.66 5.66 8.16
CA ASP A 26 -13.22 5.03 6.92
C ASP A 26 -11.96 4.19 7.15
N ALA A 27 -11.02 4.69 7.93
CA ALA A 27 -9.81 3.96 8.26
C ALA A 27 -10.12 2.64 8.99
N TYR A 28 -11.06 2.67 9.92
CA TYR A 28 -11.50 1.47 10.63
C TYR A 28 -12.18 0.48 9.68
N VAL A 29 -13.08 0.95 8.84
CA VAL A 29 -13.83 0.09 7.91
C VAL A 29 -12.90 -0.52 6.86
N LEU A 30 -12.05 0.29 6.25
CA LEU A 30 -11.09 -0.20 5.26
C LEU A 30 -10.09 -1.17 5.89
N GLY A 31 -9.54 -0.81 7.05
CA GLY A 31 -8.60 -1.68 7.77
C GLY A 31 -9.24 -3.02 8.12
N SER A 32 -10.49 -3.00 8.58
CA SER A 32 -11.24 -4.22 8.92
C SER A 32 -11.51 -5.06 7.66
N ALA A 33 -11.81 -4.43 6.53
CA ALA A 33 -12.00 -5.14 5.26
C ALA A 33 -10.71 -5.82 4.80
N LEU A 34 -9.58 -5.15 4.95
CA LEU A 34 -8.26 -5.72 4.64
C LEU A 34 -7.95 -6.90 5.56
N ARG A 35 -8.22 -6.77 6.85
CA ARG A 35 -8.06 -7.88 7.80
C ARG A 35 -8.93 -9.07 7.42
N ALA A 36 -10.20 -8.84 7.09
CA ALA A 36 -11.12 -9.89 6.68
C ALA A 36 -10.66 -10.60 5.42
N ALA A 37 -10.17 -9.84 4.42
CA ALA A 37 -9.58 -10.42 3.21
C ALA A 37 -8.34 -11.25 3.55
N GLY A 38 -7.52 -10.78 4.48
CA GLY A 38 -6.34 -11.49 4.95
C GLY A 38 -6.63 -12.79 5.66
N GLU A 39 -7.77 -12.88 6.36
CA GLU A 39 -8.19 -14.11 7.01
C GLU A 39 -8.45 -15.26 6.04
N LYS A 40 -8.74 -14.92 4.77
CA LYS A 40 -8.96 -15.88 3.69
C LYS A 40 -7.71 -16.15 2.86
N ALA A 41 -6.64 -15.43 3.12
CA ALA A 41 -5.39 -15.56 2.37
C ALA A 41 -4.61 -16.82 2.81
N PRO A 42 -3.72 -17.36 1.95
CA PRO A 42 -2.98 -18.58 2.27
C PRO A 42 -1.93 -18.40 3.38
N LYS A 43 -1.58 -17.15 3.71
CA LYS A 43 -0.64 -16.84 4.79
C LYS A 43 -1.17 -15.65 5.59
N PRO A 44 -0.83 -15.54 6.88
CA PRO A 44 -1.27 -14.40 7.68
C PRO A 44 -0.64 -13.09 7.22
N ILE A 45 -1.42 -12.02 7.31
CA ILE A 45 -0.97 -10.67 6.96
C ILE A 45 -1.08 -9.73 8.15
N ALA A 46 -0.29 -8.66 8.10
CA ALA A 46 -0.44 -7.47 8.92
C ALA A 46 -1.02 -6.35 8.08
N VAL A 47 -1.81 -5.48 8.70
CA VAL A 47 -2.54 -4.37 8.04
C VAL A 47 -2.26 -3.08 8.78
N ARG A 48 -2.10 -1.98 8.03
CA ARG A 48 -1.93 -0.64 8.61
C ARG A 48 -2.60 0.40 7.72
N ILE A 49 -3.37 1.30 8.35
CA ILE A 49 -3.89 2.50 7.69
C ILE A 49 -3.28 3.71 8.39
N VAL A 50 -2.64 4.56 7.61
CA VAL A 50 -2.01 5.80 8.09
C VAL A 50 -2.71 6.98 7.45
N LEU A 51 -3.03 8.00 8.24
CA LEU A 51 -3.59 9.25 7.73
C LEU A 51 -2.96 10.40 8.51
N ASP A 52 -2.44 11.39 7.78
CA ASP A 52 -1.82 12.58 8.36
C ASP A 52 -0.72 12.23 9.39
N GLY A 53 0.07 11.22 9.08
CA GLY A 53 1.18 10.78 9.94
C GLY A 53 0.78 9.94 11.12
N MET A 54 -0.51 9.63 11.30
CA MET A 54 -0.99 8.81 12.41
C MET A 54 -1.44 7.43 11.93
N ILE A 55 -1.08 6.41 12.68
CA ILE A 55 -1.60 5.07 12.45
C ILE A 55 -3.00 5.04 13.06
N LEU A 56 -4.02 4.97 12.21
CA LEU A 56 -5.43 4.94 12.65
C LEU A 56 -5.98 3.54 12.79
N TYR A 57 -5.40 2.57 12.10
CA TYR A 57 -5.76 1.16 12.18
C TYR A 57 -4.51 0.35 12.03
N GLN A 58 -4.34 -0.64 12.88
CA GLN A 58 -3.25 -1.60 12.72
C GLN A 58 -3.68 -2.94 13.30
N SER A 59 -3.44 -4.00 12.56
CA SER A 59 -3.82 -5.35 12.97
C SER A 59 -2.80 -6.36 12.46
N PHE A 60 -2.43 -7.28 13.33
CA PHE A 60 -1.52 -8.38 13.01
C PHE A 60 -2.30 -9.67 13.17
N LEU A 61 -2.52 -10.40 12.06
CA LEU A 61 -3.13 -11.73 12.16
C LEU A 61 -2.17 -12.71 12.85
N PRO A 62 -2.70 -13.71 13.58
CA PRO A 62 -1.84 -14.73 14.19
C PRO A 62 -0.92 -15.37 13.15
N GLY A 63 0.36 -15.48 13.48
CA GLY A 63 1.39 -15.99 12.58
C GLY A 63 2.26 -14.91 11.95
N THR A 64 1.88 -13.63 12.08
CA THR A 64 2.76 -12.52 11.74
C THR A 64 3.72 -12.22 12.88
N ASP A 65 4.76 -11.47 12.62
CA ASP A 65 5.78 -11.10 13.61
C ASP A 65 6.38 -9.73 13.32
N ALA A 66 7.46 -9.39 14.01
CA ALA A 66 8.14 -8.11 13.86
C ALA A 66 8.66 -7.88 12.44
N THR A 67 8.94 -8.93 11.67
CA THR A 67 9.35 -8.81 10.28
C THR A 67 8.26 -8.16 9.43
N ASN A 68 7.00 -8.54 9.65
CA ASN A 68 5.87 -7.92 8.96
C ASN A 68 5.73 -6.44 9.33
N ASN A 69 5.93 -6.11 10.61
CA ASN A 69 5.91 -4.73 11.06
C ASN A 69 7.01 -3.91 10.37
N ASN A 70 8.22 -4.45 10.30
CA ASN A 70 9.35 -3.78 9.65
C ASN A 70 9.10 -3.54 8.16
N TRP A 71 8.51 -4.50 7.47
CA TRP A 71 8.13 -4.33 6.07
C TRP A 71 7.06 -3.25 5.90
N MET A 72 6.08 -3.20 6.79
CA MET A 72 5.07 -2.13 6.74
C MET A 72 5.70 -0.75 6.95
N ASP A 73 6.67 -0.64 7.85
CA ASP A 73 7.40 0.62 8.05
C ASP A 73 8.10 1.07 6.76
N LYS A 74 8.77 0.15 6.09
CA LYS A 74 9.48 0.45 4.83
C LYS A 74 8.50 0.81 3.70
N LYS A 75 7.41 0.07 3.56
CA LYS A 75 6.37 0.35 2.57
C LYS A 75 5.73 1.71 2.82
N GLN A 76 5.48 2.03 4.08
CA GLN A 76 4.95 3.33 4.48
C GLN A 76 5.88 4.47 4.05
N ARG A 77 7.19 4.33 4.30
CA ARG A 77 8.16 5.36 3.91
C ARG A 77 8.18 5.56 2.41
N THR A 78 8.14 4.48 1.63
CA THR A 78 8.13 4.56 0.17
C THR A 78 6.89 5.30 -0.33
N VAL A 79 5.71 4.92 0.15
CA VAL A 79 4.45 5.56 -0.25
C VAL A 79 4.44 7.03 0.17
N GLN A 80 4.87 7.35 1.38
CA GLN A 80 4.90 8.72 1.88
C GLN A 80 5.87 9.60 1.09
N LEU A 81 6.99 9.06 0.64
CA LEU A 81 7.97 9.81 -0.13
C LEU A 81 7.50 10.04 -1.58
N THR A 82 6.88 9.03 -2.18
CA THR A 82 6.56 9.05 -3.62
C THR A 82 5.13 9.50 -3.92
N GLY A 83 4.19 9.30 -2.99
CA GLY A 83 2.77 9.49 -3.26
C GLY A 83 2.22 8.45 -4.24
N THR A 84 2.90 7.33 -4.41
CA THR A 84 2.52 6.25 -5.34
C THR A 84 2.42 4.92 -4.60
N THR A 85 1.98 3.87 -5.31
CA THR A 85 2.09 2.52 -4.75
C THR A 85 3.57 2.16 -4.56
N SER A 86 3.86 1.33 -3.57
CA SER A 86 5.23 0.87 -3.36
C SER A 86 5.71 -0.04 -4.48
N LEU A 87 4.79 -0.73 -5.17
CA LEU A 87 5.14 -1.51 -6.36
C LEU A 87 5.61 -0.61 -7.50
N ARG A 88 4.98 0.56 -7.69
CA ARG A 88 5.40 1.50 -8.73
C ARG A 88 6.85 1.97 -8.51
N ALA A 89 7.25 2.17 -7.27
CA ALA A 89 8.64 2.52 -6.97
C ALA A 89 9.61 1.42 -7.45
N ALA A 90 9.24 0.15 -7.26
CA ALA A 90 10.04 -0.97 -7.75
C ALA A 90 10.10 -1.00 -9.28
N VAL A 91 8.98 -0.80 -9.94
CA VAL A 91 8.87 -0.81 -11.40
C VAL A 91 9.72 0.32 -12.00
N GLU A 92 9.59 1.53 -11.49
CA GLU A 92 10.35 2.68 -11.99
C GLU A 92 11.85 2.50 -11.79
N ARG A 93 12.26 1.95 -10.65
CA ARG A 93 13.68 1.66 -10.41
C ARG A 93 14.23 0.62 -11.39
N GLU A 94 13.46 -0.42 -11.68
CA GLU A 94 13.88 -1.44 -12.65
C GLU A 94 13.97 -0.89 -14.07
N LEU A 95 12.97 -0.11 -14.50
CA LEU A 95 12.91 0.41 -15.87
C LEU A 95 13.89 1.54 -16.12
N TYR A 96 14.10 2.41 -15.14
CA TYR A 96 14.84 3.66 -15.34
C TYR A 96 16.09 3.78 -14.50
N GLY A 97 16.36 2.81 -13.62
CA GLY A 97 17.49 2.84 -12.71
C GLY A 97 17.25 3.70 -11.47
N ALA A 98 18.14 3.56 -10.51
CA ALA A 98 18.10 4.37 -9.29
C ALA A 98 18.70 5.75 -9.58
N LYS A 99 17.86 6.79 -9.51
CA LYS A 99 18.25 8.17 -9.84
C LYS A 99 18.50 9.03 -8.61
N ALA A 100 17.97 8.65 -7.47
CA ALA A 100 18.15 9.36 -6.20
C ALA A 100 18.71 8.40 -5.15
N PRO A 101 19.40 8.91 -4.11
CA PRO A 101 19.98 8.05 -3.07
C PRO A 101 19.00 7.12 -2.39
N TRP A 102 17.77 7.57 -2.12
CA TRP A 102 16.76 6.73 -1.45
C TRP A 102 16.42 5.48 -2.27
N GLN A 103 16.55 5.54 -3.59
CA GLN A 103 16.27 4.40 -4.47
C GLN A 103 17.30 3.27 -4.34
N ARG A 104 18.39 3.50 -3.61
CA ARG A 104 19.41 2.49 -3.28
C ARG A 104 19.36 2.08 -1.82
N ASP A 105 18.44 2.65 -1.05
CA ASP A 105 18.35 2.46 0.41
C ASP A 105 17.28 1.43 0.73
N GLU A 106 17.61 0.15 0.59
CA GLU A 106 16.69 -0.95 0.88
C GLU A 106 16.59 -1.26 2.38
N GLU A 107 17.40 -0.61 3.21
CA GLU A 107 17.26 -0.71 4.66
C GLU A 107 16.02 0.06 5.14
N HIS A 108 15.71 1.21 4.55
CA HIS A 108 14.64 2.10 5.00
C HIS A 108 13.42 2.10 4.08
N TYR A 109 13.59 1.79 2.79
CA TYR A 109 12.52 1.84 1.80
C TYR A 109 12.24 0.48 1.20
N ALA A 110 10.97 0.19 0.94
CA ALA A 110 10.56 -1.03 0.27
C ALA A 110 10.36 -0.79 -1.23
N PHE A 111 10.89 -1.69 -2.04
CA PHE A 111 10.69 -1.71 -3.49
C PHE A 111 9.93 -2.97 -3.87
N CYS A 112 8.69 -3.04 -3.37
CA CYS A 112 7.82 -4.21 -3.53
C CYS A 112 6.38 -3.79 -3.30
N GLY A 113 5.44 -4.68 -3.66
CA GLY A 113 4.01 -4.44 -3.49
C GLY A 113 3.55 -4.50 -2.04
N GLY A 114 2.46 -3.82 -1.74
CA GLY A 114 1.81 -3.84 -0.44
C GLY A 114 1.60 -2.47 0.20
N GLY A 115 1.92 -1.39 -0.51
CA GLY A 115 1.60 -0.02 -0.09
C GLY A 115 0.78 0.71 -1.14
N PHE A 116 -0.28 1.39 -0.72
CA PHE A 116 -1.20 2.12 -1.60
C PHE A 116 -1.40 3.53 -1.06
N PRO A 117 -1.29 4.57 -1.91
CA PRO A 117 -1.43 5.95 -1.46
C PRO A 117 -2.90 6.32 -1.27
N LEU A 118 -3.21 7.01 -0.19
CA LEU A 118 -4.55 7.54 0.06
C LEU A 118 -4.59 9.02 -0.31
N TYR A 119 -5.27 9.31 -1.42
CA TYR A 119 -5.58 10.66 -1.84
C TYR A 119 -7.01 10.97 -1.42
N VAL A 120 -7.20 12.12 -0.80
CA VAL A 120 -8.50 12.58 -0.30
C VAL A 120 -8.70 14.01 -0.76
N ASP A 121 -9.79 14.26 -1.48
CA ASP A 121 -10.09 15.57 -2.05
C ASP A 121 -8.90 16.14 -2.84
N GLY A 122 -8.26 15.29 -3.64
CA GLY A 122 -7.14 15.66 -4.49
C GLY A 122 -5.80 15.81 -3.78
N GLN A 123 -5.73 15.56 -2.46
CA GLN A 123 -4.51 15.72 -1.68
C GLN A 123 -3.99 14.38 -1.18
N PHE A 124 -2.69 14.20 -1.23
CA PHE A 124 -2.05 13.02 -0.65
C PHE A 124 -2.10 13.13 0.88
N ARG A 125 -2.75 12.15 1.53
CA ARG A 125 -2.99 12.18 2.98
C ARG A 125 -2.38 11.02 3.74
N GLY A 126 -2.16 9.88 3.11
CA GLY A 126 -1.68 8.72 3.84
C GLY A 126 -1.51 7.46 3.00
N ALA A 127 -1.62 6.32 3.64
CA ALA A 127 -1.36 5.03 3.00
C ALA A 127 -2.16 3.90 3.64
N ALA A 128 -2.53 2.93 2.80
CA ALA A 128 -3.00 1.62 3.23
C ALA A 128 -1.89 0.63 2.94
N ILE A 129 -1.56 -0.23 3.90
CA ILE A 129 -0.36 -1.07 3.83
C ILE A 129 -0.69 -2.47 4.34
N ILE A 130 -0.18 -3.49 3.64
CA ILE A 130 -0.21 -4.86 4.14
C ILE A 130 1.15 -5.54 3.94
N SER A 131 1.41 -6.57 4.72
CA SER A 131 2.61 -7.39 4.61
C SER A 131 2.33 -8.82 5.05
N GLY A 132 2.74 -9.81 4.26
CA GLY A 132 2.63 -11.22 4.64
C GLY A 132 2.63 -12.20 3.48
N LEU A 133 2.19 -11.80 2.29
CA LEU A 133 2.17 -12.62 1.10
C LEU A 133 3.39 -12.33 0.22
N PRO A 134 3.67 -13.12 -0.82
CA PRO A 134 4.58 -12.67 -1.87
C PRO A 134 4.13 -11.30 -2.35
N HIS A 135 5.08 -10.40 -2.61
CA HIS A 135 4.76 -8.96 -2.73
C HIS A 135 3.75 -8.61 -3.82
N LEU A 136 3.72 -9.36 -4.93
CA LEU A 136 2.70 -9.14 -5.96
C LEU A 136 1.31 -9.56 -5.50
N LYS A 137 1.23 -10.53 -4.59
CA LYS A 137 -0.02 -10.96 -3.97
C LYS A 137 -0.49 -9.97 -2.91
N ASP A 138 0.44 -9.41 -2.11
CA ASP A 138 0.15 -8.30 -1.21
C ASP A 138 -0.45 -7.14 -2.01
N HIS A 139 0.19 -6.77 -3.11
CA HIS A 139 -0.29 -5.70 -3.99
C HIS A 139 -1.72 -5.97 -4.49
N ALA A 140 -1.95 -7.17 -5.03
CA ALA A 140 -3.25 -7.52 -5.59
C ALA A 140 -4.37 -7.49 -4.55
N LEU A 141 -4.15 -8.09 -3.38
CA LEU A 141 -5.13 -8.11 -2.30
C LEU A 141 -5.44 -6.70 -1.80
N LEU A 142 -4.40 -5.90 -1.60
CA LEU A 142 -4.52 -4.52 -1.13
C LEU A 142 -5.31 -3.68 -2.14
N CYS A 143 -4.91 -3.68 -3.39
CA CYS A 143 -5.53 -2.84 -4.42
C CYS A 143 -6.99 -3.22 -4.67
N GLU A 144 -7.29 -4.52 -4.71
CA GLU A 144 -8.66 -5.00 -4.88
C GLU A 144 -9.55 -4.54 -3.73
N THR A 145 -9.08 -4.68 -2.49
CA THR A 145 -9.86 -4.30 -1.31
C THR A 145 -10.06 -2.78 -1.23
N VAL A 146 -9.00 -2.00 -1.48
CA VAL A 146 -9.10 -0.54 -1.48
C VAL A 146 -10.04 -0.06 -2.57
N LYS A 147 -9.95 -0.63 -3.77
CA LYS A 147 -10.82 -0.28 -4.89
C LYS A 147 -12.28 -0.61 -4.58
N ASP A 148 -12.55 -1.80 -4.03
CA ASP A 148 -13.91 -2.21 -3.68
C ASP A 148 -14.50 -1.25 -2.64
N TYR A 149 -13.72 -0.87 -1.63
CA TYR A 149 -14.17 0.08 -0.63
C TYR A 149 -14.45 1.45 -1.25
N TRP A 150 -13.55 1.93 -2.10
CA TRP A 150 -13.72 3.19 -2.82
C TRP A 150 -15.01 3.20 -3.64
N GLU A 151 -15.27 2.13 -4.39
CA GLU A 151 -16.50 2.00 -5.17
C GLU A 151 -17.75 1.99 -4.29
N SER A 152 -17.68 1.37 -3.11
CA SER A 152 -18.81 1.30 -2.18
C SER A 152 -19.20 2.66 -1.62
N LYS A 153 -18.30 3.64 -1.66
CA LYS A 153 -18.56 5.00 -1.16
C LYS A 153 -19.17 5.94 -2.19
N LYS A 154 -19.32 5.48 -3.43
CA LYS A 154 -19.92 6.29 -4.49
C LYS A 154 -21.43 6.36 -4.38
#